data_9382e51a8c1f98c109457b921a26ae2a
#
_entry.id   9382e51a8c1f98c109457b921a26ae2a
#
_cell.length_a   1.000
_cell.length_b   1.000
_cell.length_c   1.000
_cell.angle_alpha   90.00
_cell.angle_beta   90.00
_cell.angle_gamma   90.00
#
_symmetry.space_group_name_H-M   'P 1'
#
loop_
_entity.id
_entity.type
_entity.pdbx_description
1 polymer ?
#
loop_
_entity_poly.entity_id
_entity_poly.type
_entity_poly.pdbx_seq_one_letter_code
_entity_poly.pdbx_strand_id
1 'polypeptide(L)'
;MATLGVNIDHVATVRQARRTIEPDPVWAAALAELGGADAITVHLREDRRHIQDRDVEVLRRTVQVKLNLEAAIAPAMIEIACRVKPDQVTLVPEKREEITTEGGLDVVAHRSATAEAVRRLHGAGIAVSLFLDPSPPQIDAAVDLGVAAVELHTGSYANATSEKARHEQLVELSRGAAMVRQAKLGLNAGHGLTYRNVVPVARLDGMGELNIGHSIVARAVLVGLTQAVREMKALIT
;
A
#
# COMPACT_ATOMS: atom_id res chain seq x y z
N MET A 1 -18.47 0.09 2.22
CA MET A 1 -17.72 -0.97 1.52
C MET A 1 -16.30 -0.46 1.29
N ALA A 2 -15.30 -1.32 1.48
CA ALA A 2 -13.92 -0.95 1.24
C ALA A 2 -13.62 -0.85 -0.26
N THR A 3 -12.70 0.05 -0.63
CA THR A 3 -12.14 0.14 -1.98
C THR A 3 -10.93 -0.77 -2.14
N LEU A 4 -10.61 -1.16 -3.37
CA LEU A 4 -9.48 -2.03 -3.70
C LEU A 4 -8.37 -1.25 -4.38
N GLY A 5 -7.25 -1.09 -3.66
CA GLY A 5 -5.97 -0.71 -4.23
C GLY A 5 -5.23 -1.95 -4.71
N VAL A 6 -4.92 -2.03 -5.99
CA VAL A 6 -4.17 -3.15 -6.57
C VAL A 6 -2.70 -2.77 -6.67
N ASN A 7 -1.85 -3.40 -5.82
CA ASN A 7 -0.42 -3.25 -5.95
C ASN A 7 0.10 -4.16 -7.07
N ILE A 8 0.74 -3.56 -8.08
CA ILE A 8 1.22 -4.24 -9.29
C ILE A 8 2.73 -4.49 -9.31
N ASP A 9 3.43 -4.30 -8.20
CA ASP A 9 4.90 -4.43 -8.12
C ASP A 9 5.41 -5.78 -8.60
N HIS A 10 4.69 -6.86 -8.27
CA HIS A 10 5.12 -8.20 -8.64
C HIS A 10 5.01 -8.50 -10.13
N VAL A 11 4.24 -7.73 -10.90
CA VAL A 11 4.30 -7.76 -12.37
C VAL A 11 5.68 -7.27 -12.82
N ALA A 12 6.16 -6.17 -12.25
CA ALA A 12 7.51 -5.69 -12.49
C ALA A 12 8.60 -6.65 -11.97
N THR A 13 8.35 -7.37 -10.86
CA THR A 13 9.26 -8.41 -10.37
C THR A 13 9.49 -9.51 -11.42
N VAL A 14 8.44 -9.97 -12.10
CA VAL A 14 8.56 -10.96 -13.19
C VAL A 14 9.40 -10.39 -14.33
N ARG A 15 9.19 -9.14 -14.75
CA ARG A 15 10.01 -8.45 -15.75
C ARG A 15 11.49 -8.41 -15.33
N GLN A 16 11.75 -8.02 -14.11
CA GLN A 16 13.11 -7.85 -13.58
C GLN A 16 13.84 -9.17 -13.35
N ALA A 17 13.14 -10.29 -13.22
CA ALA A 17 13.77 -11.62 -13.16
C ALA A 17 14.61 -11.91 -14.42
N ARG A 18 14.29 -11.28 -15.55
CA ARG A 18 15.03 -11.38 -16.80
C ARG A 18 15.62 -10.05 -17.30
N ARG A 19 15.37 -8.94 -16.59
CA ARG A 19 15.76 -7.58 -16.99
C ARG A 19 15.33 -7.25 -18.43
N THR A 20 14.08 -7.58 -18.76
CA THR A 20 13.47 -7.40 -20.09
C THR A 20 12.42 -6.29 -20.06
N ILE A 21 11.61 -6.18 -21.12
CA ILE A 21 10.53 -5.20 -21.25
C ILE A 21 9.16 -5.77 -20.82
N GLU A 22 9.05 -7.07 -20.63
CA GLU A 22 7.80 -7.78 -20.33
C GLU A 22 7.87 -8.52 -18.99
N PRO A 23 6.71 -8.62 -18.29
CA PRO A 23 5.45 -7.89 -18.50
C PRO A 23 5.57 -6.41 -18.10
N ASP A 24 4.89 -5.51 -18.83
CA ASP A 24 4.89 -4.08 -18.51
C ASP A 24 3.84 -3.77 -17.41
N PRO A 25 4.22 -3.16 -16.28
CA PRO A 25 3.29 -2.73 -15.23
C PRO A 25 2.20 -1.76 -15.71
N VAL A 26 2.47 -0.98 -16.76
CA VAL A 26 1.48 -0.06 -17.32
C VAL A 26 0.28 -0.82 -17.90
N TRP A 27 0.54 -1.94 -18.58
CA TRP A 27 -0.55 -2.79 -19.08
C TRP A 27 -1.28 -3.49 -17.92
N ALA A 28 -0.55 -3.87 -16.89
CA ALA A 28 -1.14 -4.46 -15.69
C ALA A 28 -2.10 -3.48 -15.01
N ALA A 29 -1.75 -2.19 -14.91
CA ALA A 29 -2.64 -1.17 -14.37
C ALA A 29 -3.97 -1.10 -15.14
N ALA A 30 -3.92 -1.03 -16.47
CA ALA A 30 -5.14 -1.01 -17.30
C ALA A 30 -6.00 -2.26 -17.11
N LEU A 31 -5.39 -3.46 -17.01
CA LEU A 31 -6.10 -4.70 -16.76
C LEU A 31 -6.70 -4.76 -15.34
N ALA A 32 -6.03 -4.16 -14.36
CA ALA A 32 -6.54 -4.05 -13.00
C ALA A 32 -7.74 -3.10 -12.93
N GLU A 33 -7.69 -1.96 -13.59
CA GLU A 33 -8.83 -1.04 -13.73
C GLU A 33 -10.04 -1.72 -14.38
N LEU A 34 -9.85 -2.46 -15.47
CA LEU A 34 -10.89 -3.27 -16.12
C LEU A 34 -11.43 -4.38 -15.21
N GLY A 35 -10.64 -4.81 -14.24
CA GLY A 35 -11.04 -5.76 -13.20
C GLY A 35 -11.86 -5.15 -12.07
N GLY A 36 -11.89 -3.80 -11.96
CA GLY A 36 -12.62 -3.07 -10.93
C GLY A 36 -11.73 -2.57 -9.78
N ALA A 37 -10.43 -2.37 -10.02
CA ALA A 37 -9.55 -1.66 -9.09
C ALA A 37 -10.03 -0.22 -8.90
N ASP A 38 -10.04 0.27 -7.65
CA ASP A 38 -10.36 1.66 -7.32
C ASP A 38 -9.09 2.53 -7.20
N ALA A 39 -7.94 1.86 -7.02
CA ALA A 39 -6.63 2.49 -6.99
C ALA A 39 -5.57 1.54 -7.56
N ILE A 40 -4.52 2.11 -8.13
CA ILE A 40 -3.29 1.40 -8.49
C ILE A 40 -2.21 1.81 -7.50
N THR A 41 -1.58 0.82 -6.86
CA THR A 41 -0.47 1.03 -5.93
C THR A 41 0.82 0.49 -6.54
N VAL A 42 1.89 1.27 -6.45
CA VAL A 42 3.24 0.89 -6.86
C VAL A 42 4.25 1.36 -5.83
N HIS A 43 5.24 0.53 -5.52
CA HIS A 43 6.35 0.88 -4.65
C HIS A 43 7.63 1.14 -5.47
N LEU A 44 8.04 2.40 -5.56
CA LEU A 44 9.32 2.75 -6.13
C LEU A 44 10.40 2.66 -5.04
N ARG A 45 11.06 1.50 -4.96
CA ARG A 45 12.14 1.28 -3.98
C ARG A 45 13.41 2.02 -4.37
N GLU A 46 14.23 2.37 -3.39
CA GLU A 46 15.54 2.99 -3.62
C GLU A 46 16.44 2.10 -4.50
N ASP A 47 16.38 0.79 -4.34
CA ASP A 47 17.19 -0.18 -5.09
C ASP A 47 16.61 -0.58 -6.46
N ARG A 48 15.42 -0.09 -6.82
CA ARG A 48 14.77 -0.36 -8.11
C ARG A 48 14.65 -1.85 -8.45
N ARG A 49 14.47 -2.72 -7.46
CA ARG A 49 14.42 -4.19 -7.69
C ARG A 49 13.22 -4.65 -8.53
N HIS A 50 12.18 -3.83 -8.65
CA HIS A 50 10.99 -4.12 -9.49
C HIS A 50 10.51 -2.87 -10.25
N ILE A 51 9.69 -2.02 -9.70
CA ILE A 51 9.23 -0.78 -10.34
C ILE A 51 10.42 0.14 -10.65
N GLN A 52 10.40 0.75 -11.82
CA GLN A 52 11.41 1.68 -12.33
C GLN A 52 10.82 3.10 -12.43
N ASP A 53 11.68 4.11 -12.49
CA ASP A 53 11.25 5.52 -12.60
C ASP A 53 10.33 5.73 -13.82
N ARG A 54 10.66 5.11 -14.97
CA ARG A 54 9.82 5.14 -16.18
C ARG A 54 8.41 4.63 -15.91
N ASP A 55 8.26 3.57 -15.12
CA ASP A 55 6.95 2.99 -14.85
C ASP A 55 6.06 3.98 -14.12
N VAL A 56 6.58 4.62 -13.08
CA VAL A 56 5.84 5.62 -12.29
C VAL A 56 5.44 6.83 -13.15
N GLU A 57 6.36 7.32 -13.98
CA GLU A 57 6.10 8.46 -14.88
C GLU A 57 5.02 8.16 -15.91
N VAL A 58 5.00 6.93 -16.47
CA VAL A 58 3.96 6.53 -17.43
C VAL A 58 2.64 6.25 -16.74
N LEU A 59 2.66 5.53 -15.60
CA LEU A 59 1.45 5.25 -14.81
C LEU A 59 0.74 6.55 -14.41
N ARG A 60 1.47 7.58 -14.00
CA ARG A 60 0.88 8.89 -13.66
C ARG A 60 0.08 9.50 -14.81
N ARG A 61 0.44 9.21 -16.05
CA ARG A 61 -0.22 9.75 -17.25
C ARG A 61 -1.35 8.87 -17.78
N THR A 62 -1.38 7.60 -17.40
CA THR A 62 -2.26 6.57 -17.99
C THR A 62 -3.32 6.03 -17.05
N VAL A 63 -3.03 5.94 -15.74
CA VAL A 63 -3.98 5.48 -14.72
C VAL A 63 -5.16 6.45 -14.62
N GLN A 64 -6.39 5.92 -14.66
CA GLN A 64 -7.63 6.71 -14.61
C GLN A 64 -8.24 6.73 -13.19
N VAL A 65 -7.83 5.80 -12.32
CA VAL A 65 -8.21 5.74 -10.90
C VAL A 65 -7.11 6.38 -10.05
N LYS A 66 -7.24 6.35 -8.73
CA LYS A 66 -6.22 6.88 -7.81
C LYS A 66 -4.87 6.16 -8.03
N LEU A 67 -3.78 6.91 -8.20
CA LEU A 67 -2.41 6.40 -8.17
C LEU A 67 -1.82 6.62 -6.77
N ASN A 68 -1.53 5.53 -6.06
CA ASN A 68 -0.82 5.52 -4.79
C ASN A 68 0.64 5.10 -5.01
N LEU A 69 1.58 5.99 -4.69
CA LEU A 69 3.01 5.71 -4.75
C LEU A 69 3.53 5.40 -3.34
N GLU A 70 3.98 4.17 -3.12
CA GLU A 70 4.73 3.82 -1.92
C GLU A 70 6.19 4.24 -2.06
N ALA A 71 6.74 4.87 -1.04
CA ALA A 71 8.10 5.39 -1.05
C ALA A 71 8.71 5.44 0.35
N ALA A 72 10.03 5.25 0.43
CA ALA A 72 10.80 5.52 1.65
C ALA A 72 10.82 7.03 1.98
N ILE A 73 11.07 7.36 3.26
CA ILE A 73 11.24 8.75 3.71
C ILE A 73 12.56 9.40 3.23
N ALA A 74 13.34 8.72 2.38
CA ALA A 74 14.60 9.21 1.84
C ALA A 74 14.39 10.48 0.96
N PRO A 75 15.20 11.52 1.12
CA PRO A 75 15.02 12.79 0.40
C PRO A 75 14.92 12.67 -1.12
N ALA A 76 15.67 11.75 -1.73
CA ALA A 76 15.63 11.50 -3.18
C ALA A 76 14.29 10.90 -3.63
N MET A 77 13.69 10.02 -2.81
CA MET A 77 12.39 9.41 -3.12
C MET A 77 11.27 10.44 -3.00
N ILE A 78 11.33 11.31 -1.99
CA ILE A 78 10.38 12.42 -1.82
C ILE A 78 10.50 13.43 -2.98
N GLU A 79 11.69 13.69 -3.50
CA GLU A 79 11.89 14.56 -4.67
C GLU A 79 11.22 13.97 -5.92
N ILE A 80 11.39 12.66 -6.16
CA ILE A 80 10.73 11.96 -7.26
C ILE A 80 9.20 12.04 -7.11
N ALA A 81 8.68 11.75 -5.91
CA ALA A 81 7.25 11.84 -5.64
C ALA A 81 6.69 13.25 -5.90
N CYS A 82 7.39 14.31 -5.46
CA CYS A 82 7.01 15.71 -5.72
C CYS A 82 7.03 16.08 -7.21
N ARG A 83 7.92 15.46 -8.00
CA ARG A 83 7.97 15.65 -9.46
C ARG A 83 6.84 14.92 -10.18
N VAL A 84 6.58 13.67 -9.82
CA VAL A 84 5.55 12.82 -10.43
C VAL A 84 4.15 13.28 -10.07
N LYS A 85 3.94 13.73 -8.83
CA LYS A 85 2.65 14.16 -8.26
C LYS A 85 1.57 13.07 -8.38
N PRO A 86 1.76 11.90 -7.75
CA PRO A 86 0.69 10.92 -7.62
C PRO A 86 -0.46 11.51 -6.79
N ASP A 87 -1.62 10.87 -6.78
CA ASP A 87 -2.76 11.32 -5.98
C ASP A 87 -2.50 11.12 -4.49
N GLN A 88 -1.76 10.07 -4.14
CA GLN A 88 -1.33 9.77 -2.78
C GLN A 88 0.11 9.25 -2.77
N VAL A 89 0.83 9.57 -1.70
CA VAL A 89 2.08 8.88 -1.32
C VAL A 89 1.86 8.16 0.00
N THR A 90 2.13 6.87 0.03
CA THR A 90 2.19 6.10 1.27
C THR A 90 3.66 5.95 1.68
N LEU A 91 4.04 6.54 2.82
CA LEU A 91 5.39 6.42 3.35
C LEU A 91 5.56 5.07 4.05
N VAL A 92 6.53 4.29 3.59
CA VAL A 92 6.80 2.92 4.05
C VAL A 92 8.24 2.79 4.57
N PRO A 93 8.52 1.85 5.48
CA PRO A 93 9.91 1.52 5.82
C PRO A 93 10.57 0.80 4.63
N GLU A 94 11.87 1.02 4.46
CA GLU A 94 12.65 0.32 3.45
C GLU A 94 14.02 -0.07 4.00
N LYS A 95 14.24 -1.38 4.12
CA LYS A 95 15.54 -1.96 4.43
C LYS A 95 16.00 -2.79 3.25
N ARG A 96 17.24 -2.60 2.82
CA ARG A 96 17.79 -3.27 1.62
C ARG A 96 17.82 -4.78 1.72
N GLU A 97 17.99 -5.31 2.92
CA GLU A 97 18.16 -6.75 3.19
C GLU A 97 16.82 -7.49 3.31
N GLU A 98 15.70 -6.80 3.48
CA GLU A 98 14.39 -7.43 3.61
C GLU A 98 13.81 -7.82 2.23
N ILE A 99 13.30 -9.05 2.13
CA ILE A 99 12.58 -9.51 0.92
C ILE A 99 11.23 -8.82 0.83
N THR A 100 10.58 -8.62 1.97
CA THR A 100 9.32 -7.89 2.12
C THR A 100 9.41 -6.93 3.31
N THR A 101 8.46 -5.99 3.42
CA THR A 101 8.37 -5.09 4.57
C THR A 101 7.97 -5.86 5.84
N GLU A 102 8.83 -5.91 6.84
CA GLU A 102 8.62 -6.66 8.09
C GLU A 102 8.11 -5.77 9.24
N GLY A 103 7.14 -4.92 8.98
CA GLY A 103 6.55 -4.02 9.99
C GLY A 103 6.20 -2.66 9.41
N GLY A 104 5.52 -1.85 10.20
CA GLY A 104 5.18 -0.47 9.85
C GLY A 104 6.38 0.48 9.94
N LEU A 105 6.26 1.66 9.36
CA LEU A 105 7.22 2.75 9.52
C LEU A 105 7.27 3.20 10.99
N ASP A 106 8.43 3.19 11.59
CA ASP A 106 8.63 3.73 12.95
C ASP A 106 8.70 5.27 12.90
N VAL A 107 7.53 5.89 12.92
CA VAL A 107 7.39 7.35 12.88
C VAL A 107 7.92 8.00 14.14
N VAL A 108 7.77 7.33 15.29
CA VAL A 108 8.26 7.85 16.57
C VAL A 108 9.78 7.99 16.55
N ALA A 109 10.48 6.95 16.11
CA ALA A 109 11.95 6.96 16.00
C ALA A 109 12.45 7.92 14.90
N HIS A 110 11.68 8.07 13.81
CA HIS A 110 12.07 8.86 12.64
C HIS A 110 11.25 10.16 12.49
N ARG A 111 10.74 10.72 13.60
CA ARG A 111 9.77 11.83 13.60
C ARG A 111 10.21 13.03 12.76
N SER A 112 11.44 13.49 12.90
CA SER A 112 11.94 14.67 12.17
C SER A 112 11.99 14.44 10.67
N ALA A 113 12.51 13.28 10.23
CA ALA A 113 12.60 12.95 8.80
C ALA A 113 11.21 12.74 8.18
N THR A 114 10.30 12.09 8.92
CA THR A 114 8.92 11.89 8.47
C THR A 114 8.17 13.23 8.36
N ALA A 115 8.32 14.12 9.35
CA ALA A 115 7.72 15.45 9.32
C ALA A 115 8.17 16.28 8.11
N GLU A 116 9.48 16.25 7.79
CA GLU A 116 10.01 16.93 6.61
C GLU A 116 9.48 16.33 5.31
N ALA A 117 9.38 14.99 5.21
CA ALA A 117 8.81 14.32 4.05
C ALA A 117 7.32 14.72 3.86
N VAL A 118 6.52 14.64 4.92
CA VAL A 118 5.09 15.04 4.91
C VAL A 118 4.95 16.51 4.49
N ARG A 119 5.74 17.42 5.06
CA ARG A 119 5.70 18.85 4.71
C ARG A 119 5.99 19.09 3.23
N ARG A 120 6.99 18.41 2.66
CA ARG A 120 7.35 18.52 1.23
C ARG A 120 6.25 18.00 0.32
N LEU A 121 5.67 16.85 0.65
CA LEU A 121 4.59 16.23 -0.12
C LEU A 121 3.32 17.09 -0.07
N HIS A 122 2.93 17.60 1.10
CA HIS A 122 1.82 18.55 1.24
C HIS A 122 2.07 19.82 0.42
N GLY A 123 3.29 20.38 0.47
CA GLY A 123 3.67 21.55 -0.35
C GLY A 123 3.57 21.30 -1.87
N ALA A 124 3.65 20.04 -2.30
CA ALA A 124 3.44 19.63 -3.70
C ALA A 124 1.95 19.33 -4.03
N GLY A 125 1.04 19.42 -3.04
CA GLY A 125 -0.39 19.12 -3.19
C GLY A 125 -0.72 17.62 -3.21
N ILE A 126 0.12 16.78 -2.60
CA ILE A 126 -0.02 15.32 -2.58
C ILE A 126 -0.60 14.89 -1.24
N ALA A 127 -1.63 14.03 -1.25
CA ALA A 127 -2.13 13.39 -0.04
C ALA A 127 -1.09 12.41 0.52
N VAL A 128 -0.92 12.41 1.85
CA VAL A 128 0.06 11.53 2.52
C VAL A 128 -0.66 10.50 3.35
N SER A 129 -0.26 9.24 3.20
CA SER A 129 -0.59 8.11 4.06
C SER A 129 0.67 7.58 4.73
N LEU A 130 0.54 7.04 5.95
CA LEU A 130 1.64 6.37 6.64
C LEU A 130 1.30 4.89 6.82
N PHE A 131 2.22 4.01 6.43
CA PHE A 131 2.12 2.57 6.65
C PHE A 131 2.64 2.22 8.04
N LEU A 132 1.75 1.86 8.97
CA LEU A 132 2.04 1.74 10.39
C LEU A 132 1.58 0.41 10.97
N ASP A 133 2.31 -0.07 11.97
CA ASP A 133 1.74 -1.08 12.87
C ASP A 133 0.56 -0.48 13.67
N PRO A 134 -0.44 -1.28 14.09
CA PRO A 134 -1.62 -0.81 14.83
C PRO A 134 -1.28 -0.46 16.29
N SER A 135 -0.29 0.42 16.47
CA SER A 135 0.28 0.82 17.75
C SER A 135 -0.13 2.25 18.12
N PRO A 136 -0.67 2.50 19.33
CA PRO A 136 -1.09 3.82 19.73
C PRO A 136 -0.04 4.92 19.52
N PRO A 137 1.24 4.75 19.93
CA PRO A 137 2.24 5.81 19.74
C PRO A 137 2.49 6.16 18.26
N GLN A 138 2.39 5.18 17.35
CA GLN A 138 2.57 5.42 15.92
C GLN A 138 1.38 6.16 15.31
N ILE A 139 0.15 5.79 15.73
CA ILE A 139 -1.08 6.45 15.27
C ILE A 139 -1.14 7.89 15.80
N ASP A 140 -0.81 8.13 17.07
CA ASP A 140 -0.76 9.48 17.65
C ASP A 140 0.28 10.34 16.90
N ALA A 141 1.43 9.79 16.56
CA ALA A 141 2.43 10.50 15.76
C ALA A 141 1.92 10.85 14.35
N ALA A 142 1.12 9.99 13.73
CA ALA A 142 0.49 10.27 12.43
C ALA A 142 -0.53 11.43 12.54
N VAL A 143 -1.31 11.46 13.61
CA VAL A 143 -2.25 12.57 13.90
C VAL A 143 -1.51 13.89 14.03
N ASP A 144 -0.42 13.92 14.81
CA ASP A 144 0.39 15.11 15.01
C ASP A 144 1.04 15.63 13.72
N LEU A 145 1.35 14.74 12.78
CA LEU A 145 1.90 15.09 11.47
C LEU A 145 0.85 15.57 10.46
N GLY A 146 -0.44 15.46 10.79
CA GLY A 146 -1.54 15.94 9.96
C GLY A 146 -1.69 15.22 8.64
N VAL A 147 -1.36 13.91 8.58
CA VAL A 147 -1.51 13.11 7.36
C VAL A 147 -2.97 12.85 6.99
N ALA A 148 -3.24 12.52 5.74
CA ALA A 148 -4.59 12.27 5.25
C ALA A 148 -5.12 10.89 5.66
N ALA A 149 -4.25 9.89 5.76
CA ALA A 149 -4.64 8.50 6.03
C ALA A 149 -3.53 7.74 6.80
N VAL A 150 -3.93 6.64 7.39
CA VAL A 150 -3.05 5.60 7.93
C VAL A 150 -3.40 4.29 7.25
N GLU A 151 -2.39 3.60 6.76
CA GLU A 151 -2.49 2.22 6.28
C GLU A 151 -1.95 1.28 7.36
N LEU A 152 -2.85 0.49 7.96
CA LEU A 152 -2.48 -0.46 8.99
C LEU A 152 -1.78 -1.69 8.38
N HIS A 153 -0.59 -2.00 8.89
CA HIS A 153 0.16 -3.20 8.55
C HIS A 153 -0.56 -4.47 9.02
N THR A 154 -0.94 -5.33 8.09
CA THR A 154 -1.68 -6.58 8.39
C THR A 154 -0.80 -7.83 8.39
N GLY A 155 0.52 -7.69 8.32
CA GLY A 155 1.45 -8.82 8.20
C GLY A 155 1.36 -9.81 9.38
N SER A 156 1.30 -9.32 10.61
CA SER A 156 1.16 -10.17 11.80
C SER A 156 -0.12 -10.99 11.79
N TYR A 157 -1.24 -10.39 11.34
CA TYR A 157 -2.50 -11.08 11.13
C TYR A 157 -2.41 -12.14 10.01
N ALA A 158 -1.82 -11.76 8.89
CA ALA A 158 -1.71 -12.62 7.71
C ALA A 158 -0.82 -13.84 7.94
N ASN A 159 0.26 -13.66 8.71
CA ASN A 159 1.27 -14.68 9.00
C ASN A 159 0.96 -15.52 10.25
N ALA A 160 -0.15 -15.24 10.94
CA ALA A 160 -0.54 -15.99 12.13
C ALA A 160 -0.74 -17.50 11.82
N THR A 161 -0.04 -18.35 12.55
CA THR A 161 0.01 -19.80 12.32
C THR A 161 -1.14 -20.57 12.97
N SER A 162 -1.93 -19.93 13.83
CA SER A 162 -3.11 -20.51 14.47
C SER A 162 -4.32 -19.58 14.41
N GLU A 163 -5.53 -20.12 14.49
CA GLU A 163 -6.75 -19.32 14.52
C GLU A 163 -6.79 -18.40 15.75
N LYS A 164 -6.30 -18.87 16.91
CA LYS A 164 -6.20 -18.04 18.11
C LYS A 164 -5.31 -16.84 17.89
N ALA A 165 -4.08 -17.05 17.39
CA ALA A 165 -3.15 -15.95 17.11
C ALA A 165 -3.73 -15.00 16.06
N ARG A 166 -4.38 -15.51 15.02
CA ARG A 166 -5.03 -14.68 13.98
C ARG A 166 -6.15 -13.82 14.56
N HIS A 167 -6.95 -14.39 15.46
CA HIS A 167 -8.00 -13.64 16.15
C HIS A 167 -7.43 -12.53 17.03
N GLU A 168 -6.38 -12.82 17.81
CA GLU A 168 -5.69 -11.82 18.63
C GLU A 168 -5.16 -10.65 17.77
N GLN A 169 -4.53 -10.96 16.64
CA GLN A 169 -4.05 -9.93 15.70
C GLN A 169 -5.19 -9.14 15.05
N LEU A 170 -6.34 -9.76 14.76
CA LEU A 170 -7.50 -9.04 14.25
C LEU A 170 -8.08 -8.09 15.30
N VAL A 171 -8.05 -8.46 16.58
CA VAL A 171 -8.45 -7.56 17.68
C VAL A 171 -7.54 -6.35 17.77
N GLU A 172 -6.21 -6.54 17.65
CA GLU A 172 -5.26 -5.41 17.62
C GLU A 172 -5.48 -4.50 16.41
N LEU A 173 -5.71 -5.06 15.22
CA LEU A 173 -6.09 -4.29 14.03
C LEU A 173 -7.38 -3.49 14.27
N SER A 174 -8.39 -4.11 14.90
CA SER A 174 -9.66 -3.43 15.21
C SER A 174 -9.47 -2.26 16.19
N ARG A 175 -8.58 -2.39 17.18
CA ARG A 175 -8.24 -1.29 18.10
C ARG A 175 -7.54 -0.16 17.38
N GLY A 176 -6.53 -0.46 16.56
CA GLY A 176 -5.85 0.54 15.74
C GLY A 176 -6.80 1.25 14.78
N ALA A 177 -7.69 0.50 14.11
CA ALA A 177 -8.71 1.05 13.24
C ALA A 177 -9.64 2.02 13.95
N ALA A 178 -10.07 1.70 15.18
CA ALA A 178 -10.90 2.58 16.00
C ALA A 178 -10.18 3.90 16.32
N MET A 179 -8.87 3.84 16.64
CA MET A 179 -8.07 5.04 16.92
C MET A 179 -7.93 5.94 15.69
N VAL A 180 -7.59 5.35 14.51
CA VAL A 180 -7.48 6.09 13.24
C VAL A 180 -8.80 6.81 12.91
N ARG A 181 -9.93 6.13 13.10
CA ARG A 181 -11.27 6.72 12.87
C ARG A 181 -11.59 7.84 13.86
N GLN A 182 -11.30 7.65 15.14
CA GLN A 182 -11.51 8.69 16.16
C GLN A 182 -10.71 9.94 15.84
N ALA A 183 -9.52 9.79 15.28
CA ALA A 183 -8.69 10.88 14.79
C ALA A 183 -9.19 11.49 13.47
N LYS A 184 -10.26 10.93 12.85
CA LYS A 184 -10.82 11.36 11.56
C LYS A 184 -9.83 11.26 10.39
N LEU A 185 -8.86 10.34 10.46
CA LEU A 185 -7.97 10.00 9.37
C LEU A 185 -8.60 8.92 8.48
N GLY A 186 -8.21 8.89 7.20
CA GLY A 186 -8.53 7.77 6.32
C GLY A 186 -7.95 6.47 6.88
N LEU A 187 -8.76 5.42 6.91
CA LEU A 187 -8.35 4.10 7.39
C LEU A 187 -8.14 3.16 6.21
N ASN A 188 -6.90 2.79 5.97
CA ASN A 188 -6.49 1.81 4.98
C ASN A 188 -5.81 0.62 5.66
N ALA A 189 -5.65 -0.49 4.95
CA ALA A 189 -4.87 -1.62 5.43
C ALA A 189 -4.23 -2.39 4.27
N GLY A 190 -3.09 -3.02 4.53
CA GLY A 190 -2.36 -3.76 3.50
C GLY A 190 -1.30 -4.69 4.05
N HIS A 191 -0.68 -5.40 3.16
CA HIS A 191 0.39 -6.37 3.35
C HIS A 191 -0.07 -7.75 3.86
N GLY A 192 0.19 -8.78 3.05
CA GLY A 192 -0.09 -10.17 3.39
C GLY A 192 -1.55 -10.62 3.23
N LEU A 193 -2.45 -9.72 2.78
CA LEU A 193 -3.84 -10.06 2.53
C LEU A 193 -3.99 -10.97 1.30
N THR A 194 -4.88 -11.95 1.41
CA THR A 194 -5.15 -12.97 0.41
C THR A 194 -6.65 -13.19 0.25
N TYR A 195 -7.06 -13.94 -0.77
CA TYR A 195 -8.46 -14.37 -0.95
C TYR A 195 -9.05 -15.15 0.25
N ARG A 196 -8.18 -15.68 1.13
CA ARG A 196 -8.60 -16.51 2.28
C ARG A 196 -8.74 -15.71 3.58
N ASN A 197 -8.06 -14.57 3.70
CA ASN A 197 -7.98 -13.82 4.94
C ASN A 197 -8.46 -12.36 4.85
N VAL A 198 -8.80 -11.87 3.66
CA VAL A 198 -9.15 -10.46 3.44
C VAL A 198 -10.48 -10.05 4.09
N VAL A 199 -11.48 -10.93 4.09
CA VAL A 199 -12.86 -10.59 4.48
C VAL A 199 -12.98 -10.04 5.90
N PRO A 200 -12.35 -10.62 6.95
CA PRO A 200 -12.41 -10.06 8.30
C PRO A 200 -11.82 -8.64 8.38
N VAL A 201 -10.75 -8.35 7.63
CA VAL A 201 -10.12 -7.02 7.61
C VAL A 201 -10.99 -6.02 6.84
N ALA A 202 -11.57 -6.43 5.70
CA ALA A 202 -12.50 -5.59 4.93
C ALA A 202 -13.74 -5.17 5.73
N ARG A 203 -14.15 -5.99 6.71
CA ARG A 203 -15.31 -5.73 7.59
C ARG A 203 -14.98 -4.92 8.83
N LEU A 204 -13.74 -4.53 9.05
CA LEU A 204 -13.42 -3.59 10.13
C LEU A 204 -14.19 -2.28 9.90
N ASP A 205 -14.81 -1.80 10.97
CA ASP A 205 -15.66 -0.61 10.89
C ASP A 205 -14.86 0.60 10.39
N GLY A 206 -15.36 1.26 9.35
CA GLY A 206 -14.72 2.42 8.72
C GLY A 206 -13.56 2.07 7.77
N MET A 207 -13.33 0.79 7.43
CA MET A 207 -12.31 0.43 6.44
C MET A 207 -12.56 1.14 5.11
N GLY A 208 -11.57 1.93 4.68
CA GLY A 208 -11.62 2.72 3.45
C GLY A 208 -11.03 1.96 2.27
N GLU A 209 -9.76 1.63 2.33
CA GLU A 209 -9.04 1.00 1.21
C GLU A 209 -8.19 -0.18 1.67
N LEU A 210 -8.15 -1.22 0.85
CA LEU A 210 -7.25 -2.37 1.03
C LEU A 210 -6.25 -2.42 -0.10
N ASN A 211 -4.94 -2.31 0.22
CA ASN A 211 -3.86 -2.40 -0.74
C ASN A 211 -3.35 -3.85 -0.81
N ILE A 212 -3.57 -4.53 -1.94
CA ILE A 212 -3.29 -5.96 -2.11
C ILE A 212 -2.50 -6.18 -3.40
N GLY A 213 -1.32 -6.79 -3.29
CA GLY A 213 -0.43 -7.05 -4.42
C GLY A 213 -0.20 -8.54 -4.68
N HIS A 214 0.70 -9.13 -3.90
CA HIS A 214 1.21 -10.49 -4.16
C HIS A 214 0.12 -11.53 -4.44
N SER A 215 -0.92 -11.58 -3.63
CA SER A 215 -2.00 -12.57 -3.79
C SER A 215 -2.77 -12.41 -5.10
N ILE A 216 -3.04 -11.16 -5.52
CA ILE A 216 -3.71 -10.87 -6.79
C ILE A 216 -2.82 -11.28 -7.97
N VAL A 217 -1.53 -10.92 -7.96
CA VAL A 217 -0.60 -11.28 -9.03
C VAL A 217 -0.39 -12.80 -9.09
N ALA A 218 -0.23 -13.47 -7.94
CA ALA A 218 -0.14 -14.93 -7.87
C ALA A 218 -1.38 -15.61 -8.48
N ARG A 219 -2.58 -15.11 -8.18
CA ARG A 219 -3.83 -15.61 -8.79
C ARG A 219 -3.86 -15.31 -10.28
N ALA A 220 -3.41 -14.12 -10.69
CA ALA A 220 -3.39 -13.69 -12.09
C ALA A 220 -2.54 -14.58 -13.00
N VAL A 221 -1.49 -15.20 -12.48
CA VAL A 221 -0.69 -16.21 -13.24
C VAL A 221 -1.56 -17.36 -13.73
N LEU A 222 -2.62 -17.72 -13.02
CA LEU A 222 -3.50 -18.85 -13.33
C LEU A 222 -4.75 -18.45 -14.11
N VAL A 223 -5.28 -17.23 -13.92
CA VAL A 223 -6.59 -16.84 -14.46
C VAL A 223 -6.58 -15.52 -15.25
N GLY A 224 -5.44 -14.84 -15.31
CA GLY A 224 -5.32 -13.50 -15.86
C GLY A 224 -5.67 -12.40 -14.85
N LEU A 225 -5.08 -11.21 -15.03
CA LEU A 225 -5.12 -10.15 -14.01
C LEU A 225 -6.53 -9.58 -13.80
N THR A 226 -7.25 -9.30 -14.88
CA THR A 226 -8.63 -8.78 -14.80
C THR A 226 -9.54 -9.68 -13.99
N GLN A 227 -9.47 -11.01 -14.18
CA GLN A 227 -10.28 -11.95 -13.43
C GLN A 227 -9.83 -12.02 -11.96
N ALA A 228 -8.52 -12.05 -11.70
CA ALA A 228 -8.00 -12.06 -10.33
C ALA A 228 -8.47 -10.82 -9.54
N VAL A 229 -8.44 -9.64 -10.14
CA VAL A 229 -8.92 -8.40 -9.52
C VAL A 229 -10.42 -8.47 -9.23
N ARG A 230 -11.25 -8.93 -10.18
CA ARG A 230 -12.70 -9.10 -9.98
C ARG A 230 -13.02 -10.03 -8.81
N GLU A 231 -12.31 -11.16 -8.72
CA GLU A 231 -12.49 -12.11 -7.63
C GLU A 231 -12.14 -11.48 -6.27
N MET A 232 -11.05 -10.71 -6.18
CA MET A 232 -10.67 -10.02 -4.95
C MET A 232 -11.68 -8.92 -4.60
N LYS A 233 -12.09 -8.12 -5.59
CA LYS A 233 -13.07 -7.05 -5.40
C LYS A 233 -14.39 -7.59 -4.84
N ALA A 234 -14.88 -8.70 -5.36
CA ALA A 234 -16.12 -9.35 -4.90
C ALA A 234 -16.07 -9.83 -3.45
N LEU A 235 -14.88 -10.06 -2.86
CA LEU A 235 -14.74 -10.46 -1.46
C LEU A 235 -14.84 -9.29 -0.48
N ILE A 236 -14.56 -8.07 -0.92
CA ILE A 236 -14.47 -6.89 -0.06
C ILE A 236 -15.63 -5.91 -0.22
N THR A 237 -16.49 -6.14 -1.20
CA THR A 237 -17.77 -5.42 -1.44
C THR A 237 -18.94 -6.23 -0.95
#